data_162af4d7c59d09004a25de9d248471b8
#
_entry.id   162af4d7c59d09004a25de9d248471b8
#
_cell.length_a   1.000
_cell.length_b   1.000
_cell.length_c   1.000
_cell.angle_alpha   90.00
_cell.angle_beta   90.00
_cell.angle_gamma   90.00
#
_symmetry.space_group_name_H-M   'P 1'
#
loop_
_entity.id
_entity.type
_entity.pdbx_description
1 polymer ?
#
loop_
_entity_poly.entity_id
_entity_poly.type
_entity_poly.pdbx_seq_one_letter_code
_entity_poly.pdbx_strand_id
1 'polypeptide(L)'
;CRSKSGGAHLYLFLQDWESCALVRESLTEMRSALGFSGSGELFPAQEIINDKDGEVGNGINLPYFKSEMPTRYAYNEKMESLEVEEFLDLAEKIKVSMAAVQEIDFSGSREYFEDGPVCLQILASMGKITDNRNILMFNIGVYCKNKWPDDWEEHHEEYNRLLCDPP
;
A
#
# COMPACT_ATOMS: atom_id res chain seq x y z
N CYS A 1 -8.70 5.55 -0.47
CA CYS A 1 -9.85 6.33 -1.00
C CYS A 1 -9.97 6.15 -2.51
N ARG A 2 -11.19 6.20 -3.02
CA ARG A 2 -11.48 6.19 -4.46
C ARG A 2 -11.16 7.55 -5.07
N SER A 3 -10.51 7.58 -6.23
CA SER A 3 -10.33 8.80 -7.01
C SER A 3 -11.51 9.06 -7.95
N LYS A 4 -11.64 10.29 -8.45
CA LYS A 4 -12.69 10.67 -9.41
C LYS A 4 -12.69 9.81 -10.69
N SER A 5 -11.51 9.45 -11.17
CA SER A 5 -11.33 8.63 -12.39
C SER A 5 -11.48 7.12 -12.15
N GLY A 6 -11.84 6.70 -10.93
CA GLY A 6 -11.98 5.29 -10.59
C GLY A 6 -10.68 4.61 -10.11
N GLY A 7 -9.57 5.33 -10.04
CA GLY A 7 -8.34 4.86 -9.42
C GLY A 7 -8.39 4.92 -7.89
N ALA A 8 -7.27 4.68 -7.24
CA ALA A 8 -7.13 4.73 -5.79
C ALA A 8 -6.13 5.80 -5.35
N HIS A 9 -6.44 6.46 -4.22
CA HIS A 9 -5.51 7.27 -3.46
C HIS A 9 -5.24 6.58 -2.13
N LEU A 10 -3.98 6.40 -1.79
CA LEU A 10 -3.53 5.94 -0.47
C LEU A 10 -3.11 7.15 0.33
N TYR A 11 -3.57 7.25 1.57
CA TYR A 11 -3.22 8.33 2.50
C TYR A 11 -2.52 7.72 3.71
N LEU A 12 -1.36 8.28 4.03
CA LEU A 12 -0.66 8.01 5.29
C LEU A 12 -0.95 9.16 6.25
N PHE A 13 -1.53 8.87 7.40
CA PHE A 13 -1.82 9.85 8.45
C PHE A 13 -0.73 9.78 9.52
N LEU A 14 0.00 10.88 9.69
CA LEU A 14 1.06 10.98 10.67
C LEU A 14 0.57 11.63 11.97
N GLN A 15 1.14 11.24 13.10
CA GLN A 15 0.83 11.80 14.41
C GLN A 15 1.33 13.24 14.54
N ASP A 16 2.51 13.53 13.99
CA ASP A 16 3.21 14.80 14.10
C ASP A 16 3.57 15.36 12.72
N TRP A 17 3.99 16.62 12.71
CA TRP A 17 4.56 17.28 11.53
C TRP A 17 5.96 16.74 11.24
N GLU A 18 6.18 16.35 10.00
CA GLU A 18 7.42 15.72 9.57
C GLU A 18 8.03 16.42 8.36
N SER A 19 9.32 16.20 8.15
CA SER A 19 10.01 16.69 6.96
C SER A 19 9.43 16.06 5.70
N CYS A 20 9.08 16.90 4.71
CA CYS A 20 8.61 16.41 3.41
C CYS A 20 9.61 15.47 2.73
N ALA A 21 10.91 15.71 2.86
CA ALA A 21 11.95 14.84 2.31
C ALA A 21 11.88 13.44 2.91
N LEU A 22 11.81 13.35 4.24
CA LEU A 22 11.72 12.08 4.98
C LEU A 22 10.45 11.29 4.61
N VAL A 23 9.31 11.97 4.58
CA VAL A 23 8.04 11.33 4.20
C VAL A 23 8.09 10.82 2.76
N ARG A 24 8.64 11.60 1.83
CA ARG A 24 8.78 11.20 0.42
C ARG A 24 9.69 9.98 0.25
N GLU A 25 10.80 9.93 0.97
CA GLU A 25 11.72 8.79 0.98
C GLU A 25 10.96 7.51 1.38
N SER A 26 10.33 7.52 2.56
CA SER A 26 9.56 6.37 3.05
C SER A 26 8.40 5.97 2.14
N LEU A 27 7.64 6.94 1.60
CA LEU A 27 6.57 6.64 0.64
C LEU A 27 7.11 6.09 -0.68
N THR A 28 8.33 6.46 -1.08
CA THR A 28 8.98 5.92 -2.29
C THR A 28 9.38 4.47 -2.06
N GLU A 29 9.91 4.14 -0.90
CA GLU A 29 10.23 2.76 -0.50
C GLU A 29 8.96 1.91 -0.43
N MET A 30 7.92 2.37 0.26
CA MET A 30 6.60 1.71 0.31
C MET A 30 6.04 1.46 -1.09
N ARG A 31 6.06 2.48 -1.96
CA ARG A 31 5.57 2.36 -3.33
C ARG A 31 6.33 1.31 -4.12
N SER A 32 7.66 1.28 -3.97
CA SER A 32 8.52 0.29 -4.62
C SER A 32 8.24 -1.11 -4.09
N ALA A 33 8.12 -1.26 -2.77
CA ALA A 33 7.80 -2.51 -2.10
C ALA A 33 6.45 -3.09 -2.54
N LEU A 34 5.46 -2.23 -2.76
CA LEU A 34 4.14 -2.62 -3.25
C LEU A 34 4.08 -2.85 -4.77
N GLY A 35 5.18 -2.73 -5.47
CA GLY A 35 5.25 -2.95 -6.93
C GLY A 35 4.70 -1.80 -7.78
N PHE A 36 4.50 -0.62 -7.21
CA PHE A 36 3.98 0.57 -7.93
C PHE A 36 5.08 1.52 -8.40
N SER A 37 6.31 1.04 -8.54
CA SER A 37 7.49 1.88 -8.83
C SER A 37 7.41 2.69 -10.13
N GLY A 38 6.62 2.27 -11.10
CA GLY A 38 6.48 2.92 -12.40
C GLY A 38 5.20 3.75 -12.58
N SER A 39 4.32 3.83 -11.57
CA SER A 39 2.98 4.42 -11.73
C SER A 39 2.57 5.27 -10.54
N GLY A 40 1.73 6.27 -10.82
CA GLY A 40 1.11 7.09 -9.80
C GLY A 40 1.96 8.27 -9.32
N GLU A 41 1.28 9.27 -8.84
CA GLU A 41 1.86 10.47 -8.24
C GLU A 41 2.10 10.23 -6.74
N LEU A 42 3.17 10.82 -6.22
CA LEU A 42 3.55 10.75 -4.82
C LEU A 42 3.51 12.16 -4.22
N PHE A 43 2.75 12.34 -3.15
CA PHE A 43 2.63 13.59 -2.42
C PHE A 43 3.18 13.48 -1.00
N PRO A 44 3.79 14.55 -0.47
CA PRO A 44 4.06 15.84 -1.10
C PRO A 44 4.98 15.72 -2.31
N ALA A 45 4.69 16.47 -3.40
CA ALA A 45 5.51 16.43 -4.62
C ALA A 45 6.79 17.24 -4.48
N GLN A 46 6.80 18.23 -3.61
CA GLN A 46 7.92 19.15 -3.35
C GLN A 46 8.45 18.92 -1.94
N GLU A 47 9.76 18.94 -1.79
CA GLU A 47 10.45 18.88 -0.49
C GLU A 47 10.58 20.24 0.17
N ILE A 48 10.75 21.27 -0.65
CA ILE A 48 10.96 22.65 -0.20
C ILE A 48 10.04 23.57 -0.99
N ILE A 49 9.43 24.51 -0.31
CA ILE A 49 8.66 25.61 -0.90
C ILE A 49 9.49 26.88 -0.77
N ASN A 50 9.72 27.59 -1.87
CA ASN A 50 10.40 28.88 -1.86
C ASN A 50 9.42 29.99 -1.44
N ASP A 51 9.59 30.48 -0.23
CA ASP A 51 8.73 31.50 0.37
C ASP A 51 8.84 32.91 -0.31
N LYS A 52 9.81 33.06 -1.23
CA LYS A 52 10.15 34.36 -1.80
C LYS A 52 9.14 34.92 -2.81
N ASP A 53 8.30 34.09 -3.40
CA ASP A 53 7.41 34.47 -4.49
C ASP A 53 5.93 34.13 -4.23
N GLY A 54 5.56 33.83 -2.99
CA GLY A 54 4.20 33.38 -2.65
C GLY A 54 3.85 32.01 -3.24
N GLU A 55 4.85 31.19 -3.54
CA GLU A 55 4.68 29.83 -3.99
C GLU A 55 3.93 29.02 -2.93
N VAL A 56 2.91 28.32 -3.38
CA VAL A 56 2.19 27.32 -2.57
C VAL A 56 2.58 25.93 -3.04
N GLY A 57 2.65 24.99 -2.11
CA GLY A 57 2.94 23.60 -2.44
C GLY A 57 1.86 22.99 -3.34
N ASN A 58 2.15 21.84 -3.90
CA ASN A 58 1.20 21.09 -4.72
C ASN A 58 -0.04 20.70 -3.91
N GLY A 59 -1.20 21.01 -4.45
CA GLY A 59 -2.47 20.65 -3.85
C GLY A 59 -2.75 19.14 -3.90
N ILE A 60 -3.31 18.61 -2.84
CA ILE A 60 -3.84 17.24 -2.79
C ILE A 60 -5.33 17.27 -3.05
N ASN A 61 -5.82 16.35 -3.87
CA ASN A 61 -7.24 16.12 -4.06
C ASN A 61 -7.81 15.38 -2.84
N LEU A 62 -8.54 16.09 -1.99
CA LEU A 62 -9.17 15.50 -0.82
C LEU A 62 -10.37 14.64 -1.20
N PRO A 63 -10.63 13.54 -0.48
CA PRO A 63 -11.91 12.83 -0.55
C PRO A 63 -13.04 13.73 -0.02
N TYR A 64 -14.27 13.42 -0.35
CA TYR A 64 -15.49 14.13 0.08
C TYR A 64 -15.53 15.64 -0.24
N PHE A 65 -14.79 16.11 -1.23
CA PHE A 65 -14.73 17.53 -1.53
C PHE A 65 -15.86 17.97 -2.45
N LYS A 66 -16.75 18.85 -1.97
CA LYS A 66 -17.85 19.49 -2.73
C LYS A 66 -18.69 18.48 -3.54
N SER A 67 -18.91 18.77 -4.83
CA SER A 67 -19.68 17.94 -5.76
C SER A 67 -19.02 16.58 -6.07
N GLU A 68 -17.79 16.37 -5.66
CA GLU A 68 -17.06 15.13 -5.86
C GLU A 68 -17.32 14.08 -4.75
N MET A 69 -18.06 14.44 -3.70
CA MET A 69 -18.40 13.51 -2.60
C MET A 69 -18.93 12.15 -3.08
N PRO A 70 -19.81 12.07 -4.07
CA PRO A 70 -20.33 10.78 -4.54
C PRO A 70 -19.33 9.93 -5.30
N THR A 71 -18.18 10.50 -5.68
CA THR A 71 -17.16 9.82 -6.49
C THR A 71 -15.83 9.64 -5.79
N ARG A 72 -15.57 10.42 -4.73
CA ARG A 72 -14.32 10.40 -3.95
C ARG A 72 -14.64 10.12 -2.49
N TYR A 73 -14.58 8.87 -2.11
CA TYR A 73 -14.86 8.41 -0.74
C TYR A 73 -13.85 7.37 -0.29
N ALA A 74 -13.76 7.17 1.01
CA ALA A 74 -12.91 6.14 1.61
C ALA A 74 -13.66 4.81 1.72
N TYR A 75 -12.89 3.75 1.89
CA TYR A 75 -13.38 2.41 2.18
C TYR A 75 -12.87 1.96 3.55
N ASN A 76 -13.66 1.17 4.23
CA ASN A 76 -13.21 0.40 5.38
C ASN A 76 -12.50 -0.90 4.94
N GLU A 77 -12.07 -1.71 5.91
CA GLU A 77 -11.41 -2.99 5.67
C GLU A 77 -12.29 -4.01 4.92
N LYS A 78 -13.61 -3.85 4.96
CA LYS A 78 -14.58 -4.69 4.25
C LYS A 78 -14.90 -4.18 2.84
N MET A 79 -14.20 -3.13 2.39
CA MET A 79 -14.46 -2.47 1.11
C MET A 79 -15.84 -1.80 1.01
N GLU A 80 -16.44 -1.45 2.15
CA GLU A 80 -17.66 -0.64 2.21
C GLU A 80 -17.29 0.85 2.23
N SER A 81 -18.09 1.69 1.55
CA SER A 81 -17.87 3.14 1.56
C SER A 81 -18.15 3.70 2.95
N LEU A 82 -17.25 4.58 3.40
CA LEU A 82 -17.41 5.32 4.64
C LEU A 82 -18.14 6.64 4.39
N GLU A 83 -18.90 7.11 5.37
CA GLU A 83 -19.32 8.50 5.45
C GLU A 83 -18.16 9.39 5.92
N VAL A 84 -18.27 10.71 5.74
CA VAL A 84 -17.14 11.62 6.01
C VAL A 84 -16.73 11.60 7.49
N GLU A 85 -17.69 11.52 8.40
CA GLU A 85 -17.45 11.44 9.84
C GLU A 85 -16.71 10.15 10.21
N GLU A 86 -17.14 9.02 9.67
CA GLU A 86 -16.48 7.72 9.88
C GLU A 86 -15.05 7.72 9.33
N PHE A 87 -14.84 8.36 8.17
CA PHE A 87 -13.50 8.50 7.60
C PHE A 87 -12.59 9.36 8.48
N LEU A 88 -13.08 10.48 9.02
CA LEU A 88 -12.29 11.33 9.91
C LEU A 88 -11.95 10.62 11.22
N ASP A 89 -12.90 9.90 11.80
CA ASP A 89 -12.67 9.08 12.98
C ASP A 89 -11.65 7.96 12.73
N LEU A 90 -11.74 7.31 11.58
CA LEU A 90 -10.77 6.29 11.17
C LEU A 90 -9.39 6.92 10.98
N ALA A 91 -9.28 8.02 10.24
CA ALA A 91 -8.03 8.72 10.00
C ALA A 91 -7.32 9.10 11.30
N GLU A 92 -8.07 9.54 12.31
CA GLU A 92 -7.52 9.87 13.62
C GLU A 92 -6.99 8.64 14.37
N LYS A 93 -7.71 7.52 14.29
CA LYS A 93 -7.35 6.27 14.97
C LYS A 93 -6.13 5.59 14.37
N ILE A 94 -5.92 5.71 13.05
CA ILE A 94 -4.85 5.02 12.34
C ILE A 94 -3.59 5.88 12.15
N LYS A 95 -3.48 7.01 12.81
CA LYS A 95 -2.27 7.82 12.81
C LYS A 95 -1.08 7.03 13.32
N VAL A 96 0.03 7.13 12.60
CA VAL A 96 1.30 6.47 12.94
C VAL A 96 2.41 7.50 13.13
N SER A 97 3.39 7.17 13.97
CA SER A 97 4.60 7.98 14.07
C SER A 97 5.51 7.71 12.87
N MET A 98 6.30 8.71 12.47
CA MET A 98 7.29 8.52 11.41
C MET A 98 8.33 7.46 11.78
N ALA A 99 8.69 7.36 13.06
CA ALA A 99 9.58 6.31 13.56
C ALA A 99 9.01 4.90 13.29
N ALA A 100 7.73 4.67 13.56
CA ALA A 100 7.09 3.39 13.26
C ALA A 100 7.06 3.09 11.76
N VAL A 101 6.91 4.11 10.92
CA VAL A 101 6.97 3.95 9.45
C VAL A 101 8.37 3.52 9.01
N GLN A 102 9.41 4.11 9.58
CA GLN A 102 10.80 3.79 9.26
C GLN A 102 11.26 2.43 9.79
N GLU A 103 10.60 1.89 10.82
CA GLU A 103 10.85 0.55 11.34
C GLU A 103 10.26 -0.56 10.44
N ILE A 104 9.41 -0.22 9.47
CA ILE A 104 8.86 -1.21 8.54
C ILE A 104 9.98 -1.68 7.61
N ASP A 105 10.36 -2.92 7.77
CA ASP A 105 11.32 -3.55 6.86
C ASP A 105 10.62 -3.97 5.54
N PHE A 106 10.86 -3.20 4.49
CA PHE A 106 10.37 -3.49 3.16
C PHE A 106 11.30 -4.42 2.35
N SER A 107 12.44 -4.83 2.93
CA SER A 107 13.37 -5.73 2.21
C SER A 107 12.77 -7.12 1.98
N GLY A 108 11.70 -7.41 2.70
CA GLY A 108 11.01 -8.70 2.67
C GLY A 108 11.89 -9.83 3.19
N SER A 109 11.30 -10.94 3.59
CA SER A 109 12.05 -12.17 3.74
C SER A 109 12.35 -12.68 2.33
N ARG A 110 13.61 -12.55 1.90
CA ARG A 110 14.07 -13.13 0.62
C ARG A 110 14.12 -14.66 0.63
N GLU A 111 13.71 -15.27 1.73
CA GLU A 111 13.61 -16.71 1.87
C GLU A 111 12.61 -17.31 0.88
N TYR A 112 11.50 -16.56 0.63
CA TYR A 112 10.49 -16.94 -0.35
C TYR A 112 10.38 -15.85 -1.42
N PHE A 113 10.22 -16.25 -2.67
CA PHE A 113 10.02 -15.33 -3.80
C PHE A 113 11.18 -14.35 -4.06
N GLU A 114 12.44 -14.78 -3.88
CA GLU A 114 13.63 -13.92 -4.01
C GLU A 114 13.66 -13.10 -5.31
N ASP A 115 13.21 -13.67 -6.41
CA ASP A 115 13.08 -13.06 -7.74
C ASP A 115 11.63 -12.71 -8.11
N GLY A 116 10.71 -12.85 -7.15
CA GLY A 116 9.28 -12.61 -7.35
C GLY A 116 8.86 -11.18 -7.00
N PRO A 117 7.56 -10.91 -7.16
CA PRO A 117 6.99 -9.62 -6.77
C PRO A 117 7.21 -9.33 -5.28
N VAL A 118 7.65 -8.11 -4.96
CA VAL A 118 7.94 -7.69 -3.57
C VAL A 118 6.72 -7.84 -2.66
N CYS A 119 5.51 -7.66 -3.18
CA CYS A 119 4.28 -7.90 -2.42
C CYS A 119 4.14 -9.34 -1.91
N LEU A 120 4.59 -10.34 -2.68
CA LEU A 120 4.60 -11.73 -2.23
C LEU A 120 5.70 -11.97 -1.19
N GLN A 121 6.87 -11.33 -1.34
CA GLN A 121 7.96 -11.39 -0.35
C GLN A 121 7.50 -10.84 1.00
N ILE A 122 6.84 -9.67 1.01
CA ILE A 122 6.30 -9.05 2.22
C ILE A 122 5.24 -9.96 2.87
N LEU A 123 4.29 -10.45 2.09
CA LEU A 123 3.25 -11.34 2.63
C LEU A 123 3.85 -12.61 3.23
N ALA A 124 4.85 -13.20 2.59
CA ALA A 124 5.55 -14.38 3.11
C ALA A 124 6.30 -14.08 4.41
N SER A 125 6.82 -12.85 4.59
CA SER A 125 7.53 -12.44 5.81
C SER A 125 6.60 -12.21 7.01
N MET A 126 5.30 -12.03 6.79
CA MET A 126 4.31 -11.81 7.86
C MET A 126 3.96 -13.08 8.64
N GLY A 127 4.48 -14.23 8.26
CA GLY A 127 4.14 -15.53 8.84
C GLY A 127 2.99 -16.21 8.13
N LYS A 128 2.41 -17.25 8.75
CA LYS A 128 1.32 -18.00 8.15
C LYS A 128 0.04 -17.18 8.03
N ILE A 129 -0.54 -17.20 6.85
CA ILE A 129 -1.73 -16.44 6.48
C ILE A 129 -2.98 -17.27 6.74
N THR A 130 -3.87 -16.73 7.55
CA THR A 130 -5.17 -17.34 7.89
C THR A 130 -6.32 -16.73 7.09
N ASP A 131 -6.23 -15.42 6.80
CA ASP A 131 -7.26 -14.66 6.11
C ASP A 131 -6.87 -14.32 4.66
N ASN A 132 -7.86 -14.13 3.79
CA ASN A 132 -7.66 -13.79 2.37
C ASN A 132 -6.77 -14.77 1.59
N ARG A 133 -6.65 -16.01 2.06
CA ARG A 133 -5.82 -17.07 1.50
C ARG A 133 -6.02 -17.26 -0.01
N ASN A 134 -7.26 -17.22 -0.48
CA ASN A 134 -7.58 -17.41 -1.90
C ASN A 134 -6.94 -16.32 -2.78
N ILE A 135 -6.89 -15.07 -2.31
CA ILE A 135 -6.27 -13.97 -3.04
C ILE A 135 -4.76 -14.16 -3.07
N LEU A 136 -4.16 -14.53 -1.94
CA LEU A 136 -2.73 -14.84 -1.87
C LEU A 136 -2.37 -15.97 -2.82
N MET A 137 -3.08 -17.11 -2.72
CA MET A 137 -2.81 -18.30 -3.52
C MET A 137 -3.02 -18.06 -5.02
N PHE A 138 -3.98 -17.22 -5.41
CA PHE A 138 -4.12 -16.79 -6.79
C PHE A 138 -2.86 -16.06 -7.30
N ASN A 139 -2.34 -15.11 -6.52
CA ASN A 139 -1.14 -14.36 -6.90
C ASN A 139 0.11 -15.24 -6.91
N ILE A 140 0.24 -16.18 -5.96
CA ILE A 140 1.31 -17.19 -5.96
C ILE A 140 1.18 -18.10 -7.19
N GLY A 141 -0.02 -18.53 -7.55
CA GLY A 141 -0.25 -19.33 -8.75
C GLY A 141 0.18 -18.63 -10.04
N VAL A 142 -0.09 -17.33 -10.15
CA VAL A 142 0.40 -16.52 -11.27
C VAL A 142 1.93 -16.45 -11.29
N TYR A 143 2.57 -16.25 -10.15
CA TYR A 143 4.03 -16.28 -10.02
C TYR A 143 4.62 -17.65 -10.41
N CYS A 144 4.12 -18.74 -9.83
CA CYS A 144 4.57 -20.09 -10.12
C CYS A 144 4.45 -20.43 -11.60
N LYS A 145 3.30 -20.11 -12.21
CA LYS A 145 3.04 -20.38 -13.61
C LYS A 145 3.98 -19.63 -14.56
N ASN A 146 4.39 -18.41 -14.18
CA ASN A 146 5.37 -17.65 -14.96
C ASN A 146 6.79 -18.19 -14.78
N LYS A 147 7.14 -18.65 -13.58
CA LYS A 147 8.50 -19.09 -13.24
C LYS A 147 8.76 -20.54 -13.62
N TRP A 148 7.79 -21.41 -13.42
CA TRP A 148 7.86 -22.85 -13.68
C TRP A 148 6.63 -23.30 -14.48
N PRO A 149 6.56 -23.03 -15.79
CA PRO A 149 5.37 -23.30 -16.60
C PRO A 149 4.90 -24.75 -16.60
N ASP A 150 5.84 -25.70 -16.50
CA ASP A 150 5.59 -27.14 -16.64
C ASP A 150 5.17 -27.81 -15.31
N ASP A 151 5.63 -27.28 -14.17
CA ASP A 151 5.45 -27.87 -12.80
C ASP A 151 4.91 -26.83 -11.79
N TRP A 152 4.28 -25.79 -12.27
CA TRP A 152 3.76 -24.69 -11.44
C TRP A 152 2.79 -25.16 -10.34
N GLU A 153 2.03 -26.23 -10.56
CA GLU A 153 1.04 -26.77 -9.60
C GLU A 153 1.74 -27.34 -8.35
N GLU A 154 2.85 -28.03 -8.54
CA GLU A 154 3.65 -28.59 -7.44
C GLU A 154 4.22 -27.46 -6.55
N HIS A 155 4.83 -26.47 -7.16
CA HIS A 155 5.34 -25.28 -6.43
C HIS A 155 4.23 -24.48 -5.76
N HIS A 156 3.08 -24.34 -6.40
CA HIS A 156 1.92 -23.66 -5.82
C HIS A 156 1.41 -24.39 -4.57
N GLU A 157 1.33 -25.71 -4.59
CA GLU A 157 0.92 -26.49 -3.45
C GLU A 157 1.95 -26.46 -2.31
N GLU A 158 3.23 -26.43 -2.64
CA GLU A 158 4.30 -26.24 -1.66
C GLU A 158 4.17 -24.91 -0.94
N TYR A 159 3.99 -23.79 -1.66
CA TYR A 159 3.75 -22.49 -1.05
C TYR A 159 2.47 -22.45 -0.21
N ASN A 160 1.40 -23.13 -0.62
CA ASN A 160 0.19 -23.25 0.20
C ASN A 160 0.49 -23.88 1.56
N ARG A 161 1.25 -24.97 1.59
CA ARG A 161 1.64 -25.66 2.83
C ARG A 161 2.56 -24.81 3.72
N LEU A 162 3.45 -24.03 3.10
CA LEU A 162 4.42 -23.21 3.82
C LEU A 162 3.79 -21.92 4.39
N LEU A 163 2.94 -21.25 3.62
CA LEU A 163 2.50 -19.89 3.90
C LEU A 163 1.05 -19.79 4.40
N CYS A 164 0.24 -20.84 4.28
CA CYS A 164 -1.16 -20.82 4.71
C CYS A 164 -1.42 -21.68 5.95
N ASP A 165 -2.42 -21.29 6.74
CA ASP A 165 -2.95 -22.07 7.87
C ASP A 165 -4.49 -21.92 7.93
N PRO A 166 -5.26 -22.99 7.71
CA PRO A 166 -4.83 -24.31 7.21
C PRO A 166 -4.32 -24.24 5.76
N PRO A 167 -3.49 -25.18 5.31
CA PRO A 167 -3.01 -25.23 3.94
C PRO A 167 -4.11 -25.61 2.93
#